data_5ce51381b71e988b37b6ebc4efc111a4
#
_entry.id   5ce51381b71e988b37b6ebc4efc111a4
#
_cell.length_a   1.000
_cell.length_b   1.000
_cell.length_c   1.000
_cell.angle_alpha   90.00
_cell.angle_beta   90.00
_cell.angle_gamma   90.00
#
_symmetry.space_group_name_H-M   'P 1'
#
loop_
_entity.id
_entity.type
_entity.pdbx_description
1 polymer ?
#
loop_
_entity_poly.entity_id
_entity_poly.type
_entity_poly.pdbx_seq_one_letter_code
_entity_poly.pdbx_strand_id
1 'polypeptide(L)'
;YIWEDKKHGDKLLYKHFENIVGILSAGSSIEMSWQYDLKAILHSYLGGEAGAGAILDILTGKINPSGRLAETYPLRYEDTPAFQYYPASERTSEYREGPFMGYRYYDTSIVLFRYPFGYGLSYTEFAYSALEVDEKGVQLTVTNVGERDGAEVVQLYVGFPDSVVFRPQKELKGFQKVFLKAGESKRVHIPFDDKTFRYWNVKTGQWEIEEGEYLLMVGASVSDIRLSGKLWVAGTTKEIPYEKKKLPSYYSGRISNVGAEEFEVLLGHPVPDGKWKGELGINDAICQMYYAKSRLARLVYCILTDKIKKSEGKGKPDLNLLFIYNMPFRGIAKMT
;
A
#
# COMPACT_ATOMS: atom_id res chain seq x y z
N TYR A 1 -17.09 1.24 -7.05
CA TYR A 1 -18.48 1.53 -7.42
C TYR A 1 -18.68 2.82 -8.24
N ILE A 2 -17.65 3.62 -8.45
CA ILE A 2 -17.70 4.80 -9.33
C ILE A 2 -17.34 4.43 -10.80
N TRP A 3 -17.05 3.17 -11.07
CA TRP A 3 -16.36 2.67 -12.26
C TRP A 3 -17.24 2.44 -13.50
N GLU A 4 -18.50 2.07 -13.36
CA GLU A 4 -19.33 1.70 -14.52
C GLU A 4 -19.80 2.91 -15.33
N ASP A 5 -20.07 4.05 -14.70
CA ASP A 5 -20.49 5.27 -15.39
C ASP A 5 -19.35 5.99 -16.13
N LYS A 6 -18.09 5.82 -15.71
CA LYS A 6 -16.93 6.43 -16.36
C LYS A 6 -16.54 5.78 -17.69
N LYS A 7 -16.79 4.48 -17.86
CA LYS A 7 -16.53 3.79 -19.15
C LYS A 7 -17.28 4.40 -20.34
N HIS A 8 -18.39 5.09 -20.13
CA HIS A 8 -19.16 5.74 -21.18
C HIS A 8 -18.72 7.18 -21.44
N GLY A 9 -18.35 7.94 -20.40
CA GLY A 9 -17.90 9.32 -20.54
C GLY A 9 -16.54 9.45 -21.23
N ASP A 10 -15.61 8.58 -20.85
CA ASP A 10 -14.25 8.60 -21.39
C ASP A 10 -14.23 8.33 -22.91
N LYS A 11 -14.98 7.36 -23.40
CA LYS A 11 -15.08 7.05 -24.84
C LYS A 11 -15.59 8.19 -25.71
N LEU A 12 -16.33 9.14 -25.15
CA LEU A 12 -16.80 10.33 -25.86
C LEU A 12 -15.69 11.38 -26.02
N LEU A 13 -14.83 11.56 -25.01
CA LEU A 13 -13.75 12.54 -25.05
C LEU A 13 -12.68 12.18 -26.08
N TYR A 14 -12.29 10.90 -26.20
CA TYR A 14 -11.29 10.44 -27.18
C TYR A 14 -11.69 10.67 -28.65
N LYS A 15 -12.97 10.77 -28.92
CA LYS A 15 -13.46 11.07 -30.27
C LYS A 15 -13.20 12.51 -30.69
N HIS A 16 -12.96 13.39 -29.74
CA HIS A 16 -12.90 14.83 -29.95
C HIS A 16 -11.56 15.45 -29.54
N PHE A 17 -10.76 14.78 -28.71
CA PHE A 17 -9.51 15.34 -28.19
C PHE A 17 -8.39 14.29 -28.25
N GLU A 18 -7.24 14.70 -28.78
CA GLU A 18 -6.02 13.87 -28.83
C GLU A 18 -5.19 13.94 -27.55
N ASN A 19 -5.26 15.06 -26.85
CA ASN A 19 -4.47 15.32 -25.65
C ASN A 19 -5.39 15.39 -24.42
N ILE A 20 -5.51 14.28 -23.72
CA ILE A 20 -6.31 14.18 -22.50
C ILE A 20 -5.39 13.91 -21.31
N VAL A 21 -5.52 14.71 -20.27
CA VAL A 21 -4.84 14.53 -18.97
C VAL A 21 -5.88 14.11 -17.94
N GLY A 22 -5.63 12.98 -17.27
CA GLY A 22 -6.49 12.50 -16.20
C GLY A 22 -6.07 13.08 -14.85
N ILE A 23 -7.02 13.65 -14.10
CA ILE A 23 -6.81 14.03 -12.70
C ILE A 23 -7.51 12.98 -11.83
N LEU A 24 -6.72 12.21 -11.11
CA LEU A 24 -7.23 11.20 -10.21
C LEU A 24 -7.30 11.74 -8.78
N SER A 25 -8.52 11.88 -8.27
CA SER A 25 -8.78 12.22 -6.87
C SER A 25 -9.35 10.98 -6.16
N ALA A 26 -8.49 10.20 -5.56
CA ALA A 26 -8.83 8.96 -4.85
C ALA A 26 -7.94 8.80 -3.62
N GLY A 27 -8.46 8.16 -2.57
CA GLY A 27 -7.73 7.96 -1.31
C GLY A 27 -6.71 6.83 -1.34
N SER A 28 -6.80 5.94 -2.34
CA SER A 28 -5.91 4.79 -2.51
C SER A 28 -5.78 4.40 -3.98
N SER A 29 -5.00 3.35 -4.24
CA SER A 29 -4.84 2.76 -5.57
C SER A 29 -6.19 2.30 -6.15
N ILE A 30 -6.33 2.41 -7.45
CA ILE A 30 -7.49 1.96 -8.22
C ILE A 30 -7.04 1.18 -9.45
N GLU A 31 -7.92 0.37 -10.01
CA GLU A 31 -7.68 -0.23 -11.30
C GLU A 31 -7.70 0.84 -12.42
N MET A 32 -6.73 0.75 -13.32
CA MET A 32 -6.50 1.78 -14.34
C MET A 32 -6.40 1.19 -15.75
N SER A 33 -7.34 0.31 -16.12
CA SER A 33 -7.38 -0.29 -17.45
C SER A 33 -7.54 0.75 -18.59
N TRP A 34 -8.10 1.92 -18.26
CA TRP A 34 -8.36 3.06 -19.15
C TRP A 34 -7.17 4.01 -19.35
N GLN A 35 -6.07 3.84 -18.61
CA GLN A 35 -4.94 4.78 -18.60
C GLN A 35 -4.28 5.00 -19.98
N TYR A 36 -4.32 3.99 -20.85
CA TYR A 36 -3.68 4.04 -22.17
C TYR A 36 -4.31 5.07 -23.11
N ASP A 37 -5.49 5.50 -22.77
CA ASP A 37 -6.23 6.51 -23.49
C ASP A 37 -5.85 7.95 -23.06
N LEU A 38 -4.99 8.09 -22.04
CA LEU A 38 -4.53 9.37 -21.51
C LEU A 38 -3.07 9.64 -21.83
N LYS A 39 -2.73 10.91 -22.10
CA LYS A 39 -1.34 11.34 -22.31
C LYS A 39 -0.57 11.48 -20.99
N ALA A 40 -1.27 11.86 -19.93
CA ALA A 40 -0.71 11.97 -18.59
C ALA A 40 -1.79 11.75 -17.53
N ILE A 41 -1.36 11.34 -16.34
CA ILE A 41 -2.22 11.19 -15.17
C ILE A 41 -1.57 11.91 -14.00
N LEU A 42 -2.32 12.78 -13.35
CA LEU A 42 -1.96 13.40 -12.09
C LEU A 42 -2.81 12.80 -10.96
N HIS A 43 -2.19 12.04 -10.08
CA HIS A 43 -2.85 11.55 -8.88
C HIS A 43 -2.72 12.60 -7.77
N SER A 44 -3.81 13.29 -7.49
CA SER A 44 -3.85 14.35 -6.48
C SER A 44 -4.22 13.85 -5.08
N TYR A 45 -4.52 12.56 -4.93
CA TYR A 45 -5.07 12.00 -3.69
C TYR A 45 -6.29 12.81 -3.20
N LEU A 46 -6.39 13.07 -1.90
CA LEU A 46 -7.42 13.91 -1.30
C LEU A 46 -6.86 15.31 -1.10
N GLY A 47 -6.94 16.13 -2.15
CA GLY A 47 -6.48 17.52 -2.11
C GLY A 47 -7.32 18.33 -1.11
N GLY A 48 -6.66 19.09 -0.22
CA GLY A 48 -7.32 19.98 0.71
C GLY A 48 -7.89 21.24 0.02
N GLU A 49 -8.10 22.30 0.80
CA GLU A 49 -8.68 23.56 0.35
C GLU A 49 -7.94 24.19 -0.84
N ALA A 50 -6.61 24.11 -0.87
CA ALA A 50 -5.78 24.63 -1.96
C ALA A 50 -5.55 23.63 -3.11
N GLY A 51 -6.18 22.44 -3.10
CA GLY A 51 -5.92 21.34 -4.03
C GLY A 51 -6.10 21.72 -5.51
N ALA A 52 -7.15 22.45 -5.84
CA ALA A 52 -7.40 22.89 -7.22
C ALA A 52 -6.28 23.82 -7.75
N GLY A 53 -5.82 24.77 -6.95
CA GLY A 53 -4.70 25.65 -7.30
C GLY A 53 -3.40 24.88 -7.49
N ALA A 54 -3.09 23.93 -6.61
CA ALA A 54 -1.91 23.08 -6.71
C ALA A 54 -1.92 22.21 -7.99
N ILE A 55 -3.07 21.65 -8.35
CA ILE A 55 -3.25 20.90 -9.61
C ILE A 55 -2.95 21.79 -10.82
N LEU A 56 -3.52 22.99 -10.87
CA LEU A 56 -3.27 23.95 -11.95
C LEU A 56 -1.81 24.37 -12.05
N ASP A 57 -1.14 24.64 -10.93
CA ASP A 57 0.27 25.00 -10.89
C ASP A 57 1.17 23.89 -11.46
N ILE A 58 0.83 22.62 -11.23
CA ILE A 58 1.52 21.48 -11.84
C ILE A 58 1.20 21.39 -13.34
N LEU A 59 -0.07 21.40 -13.73
CA LEU A 59 -0.48 21.25 -15.13
C LEU A 59 0.06 22.36 -16.04
N THR A 60 0.21 23.56 -15.52
CA THR A 60 0.78 24.71 -16.25
C THR A 60 2.31 24.74 -16.22
N GLY A 61 2.95 23.82 -15.48
CA GLY A 61 4.40 23.77 -15.35
C GLY A 61 5.00 24.87 -14.46
N LYS A 62 4.17 25.61 -13.70
CA LYS A 62 4.61 26.59 -12.73
C LYS A 62 5.33 25.92 -11.55
N ILE A 63 4.87 24.73 -11.16
CA ILE A 63 5.49 23.88 -10.13
C ILE A 63 5.87 22.54 -10.78
N ASN A 64 7.11 22.11 -10.58
CA ASN A 64 7.56 20.78 -10.98
C ASN A 64 7.07 19.74 -9.95
N PRO A 65 6.30 18.70 -10.37
CA PRO A 65 5.84 17.68 -9.47
C PRO A 65 7.01 16.90 -8.84
N SER A 66 6.89 16.59 -7.57
CA SER A 66 7.90 15.82 -6.81
C SER A 66 7.29 14.84 -5.82
N GLY A 67 6.00 14.60 -5.93
CA GLY A 67 5.31 13.55 -5.19
C GLY A 67 5.72 12.15 -5.67
N ARG A 68 5.61 11.17 -4.76
CA ARG A 68 5.83 9.76 -5.07
C ARG A 68 4.64 8.96 -4.59
N LEU A 69 4.26 7.91 -5.34
CA LEU A 69 3.16 7.03 -4.95
C LEU A 69 3.49 6.32 -3.64
N ALA A 70 2.56 6.40 -2.69
CA ALA A 70 2.70 5.79 -1.37
C ALA A 70 2.30 4.31 -1.34
N GLU A 71 1.86 3.76 -2.48
CA GLU A 71 1.41 2.38 -2.63
C GLU A 71 1.67 1.86 -4.05
N THR A 72 1.69 0.54 -4.20
CA THR A 72 1.75 -0.12 -5.51
C THR A 72 0.36 -0.19 -6.11
N TYR A 73 0.22 0.14 -7.38
CA TYR A 73 -1.02 0.05 -8.13
C TYR A 73 -1.15 -1.34 -8.77
N PRO A 74 -2.08 -2.19 -8.36
CA PRO A 74 -2.31 -3.49 -8.97
C PRO A 74 -2.83 -3.33 -10.41
N LEU A 75 -2.68 -4.38 -11.22
CA LEU A 75 -3.37 -4.45 -12.51
C LEU A 75 -4.87 -4.65 -12.31
N ARG A 76 -5.24 -5.51 -11.36
CA ARG A 76 -6.62 -5.87 -10.99
C ARG A 76 -6.74 -6.01 -9.49
N TYR A 77 -7.94 -5.88 -8.98
CA TYR A 77 -8.23 -6.08 -7.56
C TYR A 77 -7.88 -7.49 -7.09
N GLU A 78 -8.10 -8.50 -7.95
CA GLU A 78 -7.77 -9.91 -7.67
C GLU A 78 -6.28 -10.17 -7.47
N ASP A 79 -5.42 -9.27 -7.96
CA ASP A 79 -3.97 -9.38 -7.81
C ASP A 79 -3.47 -8.87 -6.45
N THR A 80 -4.37 -8.44 -5.55
CA THR A 80 -4.00 -8.01 -4.19
C THR A 80 -3.83 -9.20 -3.26
N PRO A 81 -2.88 -9.17 -2.30
CA PRO A 81 -2.61 -10.33 -1.44
C PRO A 81 -3.78 -10.71 -0.53
N ALA A 82 -4.62 -9.75 -0.17
CA ALA A 82 -5.76 -9.96 0.71
C ALA A 82 -7.07 -10.30 -0.01
N PHE A 83 -7.08 -10.38 -1.35
CA PHE A 83 -8.31 -10.52 -2.14
C PHE A 83 -9.22 -11.67 -1.66
N GLN A 84 -8.65 -12.84 -1.35
CA GLN A 84 -9.42 -14.00 -0.94
C GLN A 84 -9.98 -13.91 0.49
N TYR A 85 -9.44 -13.01 1.31
CA TYR A 85 -9.75 -12.88 2.73
C TYR A 85 -10.43 -11.55 3.07
N TYR A 86 -10.69 -10.73 2.05
CA TYR A 86 -11.40 -9.45 2.17
C TYR A 86 -12.61 -9.41 1.20
N PRO A 87 -13.79 -8.99 1.65
CA PRO A 87 -14.10 -8.52 3.00
C PRO A 87 -14.04 -9.65 4.04
N ALA A 88 -13.82 -9.26 5.29
CA ALA A 88 -13.76 -10.17 6.44
C ALA A 88 -15.03 -11.00 6.60
N SER A 89 -14.93 -12.13 7.29
CA SER A 89 -16.09 -12.84 7.79
C SER A 89 -16.79 -12.07 8.92
N GLU A 90 -17.86 -12.62 9.50
CA GLU A 90 -18.76 -11.90 10.43
C GLU A 90 -18.03 -11.13 11.56
N ARG A 91 -17.00 -11.71 12.16
CA ARG A 91 -16.29 -11.12 13.30
C ARG A 91 -14.78 -11.15 13.21
N THR A 92 -14.22 -11.76 12.19
CA THR A 92 -12.78 -11.91 12.04
C THR A 92 -12.30 -11.40 10.71
N SER A 93 -11.16 -10.71 10.72
CA SER A 93 -10.37 -10.38 9.55
C SER A 93 -9.07 -11.15 9.60
N GLU A 94 -8.73 -11.84 8.53
CA GLU A 94 -7.54 -12.66 8.46
C GLU A 94 -6.49 -11.97 7.58
N TYR A 95 -5.38 -11.56 8.21
CA TYR A 95 -4.24 -10.92 7.53
C TYR A 95 -3.18 -11.97 7.19
N ARG A 96 -3.57 -12.91 6.30
CA ARG A 96 -2.71 -14.04 5.93
C ARG A 96 -1.47 -13.64 5.15
N GLU A 97 -1.45 -12.43 4.60
CA GLU A 97 -0.29 -11.89 3.90
C GLU A 97 0.92 -11.63 4.82
N GLY A 98 0.72 -11.52 6.13
CA GLY A 98 1.78 -11.25 7.10
C GLY A 98 2.60 -10.00 6.73
N PRO A 99 3.94 -10.07 6.63
CA PRO A 99 4.77 -8.92 6.28
C PRO A 99 4.73 -8.55 4.79
N PHE A 100 4.11 -9.37 3.94
CA PHE A 100 4.06 -9.18 2.50
C PHE A 100 2.88 -8.30 2.09
N MET A 101 2.89 -7.05 2.52
CA MET A 101 1.88 -6.04 2.20
C MET A 101 2.40 -5.06 1.14
N GLY A 102 1.51 -4.59 0.26
CA GLY A 102 1.83 -3.61 -0.76
C GLY A 102 3.03 -4.02 -1.62
N TYR A 103 4.00 -3.13 -1.82
CA TYR A 103 5.19 -3.39 -2.65
C TYR A 103 6.00 -4.61 -2.19
N ARG A 104 6.02 -4.92 -0.89
CA ARG A 104 6.71 -6.09 -0.35
C ARG A 104 6.18 -7.39 -0.95
N TYR A 105 4.86 -7.46 -1.15
CA TYR A 105 4.22 -8.58 -1.84
C TYR A 105 4.54 -8.60 -3.32
N TYR A 106 4.24 -7.52 -4.05
CA TYR A 106 4.40 -7.49 -5.51
C TYR A 106 5.82 -7.78 -5.95
N ASP A 107 6.80 -7.23 -5.24
CA ASP A 107 8.21 -7.40 -5.52
C ASP A 107 8.69 -8.83 -5.19
N THR A 108 8.34 -9.36 -4.01
CA THR A 108 8.80 -10.69 -3.56
C THR A 108 8.10 -11.82 -4.31
N SER A 109 6.81 -11.70 -4.57
CA SER A 109 6.00 -12.71 -5.26
C SER A 109 6.05 -12.59 -6.79
N ILE A 110 6.77 -11.59 -7.31
CA ILE A 110 6.90 -11.29 -8.76
C ILE A 110 5.53 -11.15 -9.42
N VAL A 111 4.62 -10.43 -8.76
CA VAL A 111 3.28 -10.15 -9.28
C VAL A 111 3.32 -8.87 -10.10
N LEU A 112 2.73 -8.90 -11.28
CA LEU A 112 2.66 -7.74 -12.15
C LEU A 112 1.79 -6.63 -11.55
N PHE A 113 2.22 -5.40 -11.72
CA PHE A 113 1.52 -4.21 -11.25
C PHE A 113 1.55 -3.10 -12.28
N ARG A 114 0.77 -2.06 -12.06
CA ARG A 114 0.66 -0.91 -12.97
C ARG A 114 1.73 0.13 -12.69
N TYR A 115 1.82 0.59 -11.45
CA TYR A 115 2.83 1.53 -10.98
C TYR A 115 3.42 1.04 -9.67
N PRO A 116 4.75 1.08 -9.52
CA PRO A 116 5.40 0.65 -8.30
C PRO A 116 5.23 1.67 -7.16
N PHE A 117 5.36 1.20 -5.95
CA PHE A 117 5.57 2.06 -4.79
C PHE A 117 6.79 2.97 -5.00
N GLY A 118 6.66 4.21 -4.59
CA GLY A 118 7.73 5.21 -4.71
C GLY A 118 7.84 5.87 -6.09
N TYR A 119 7.06 5.44 -7.07
CA TYR A 119 7.07 5.99 -8.44
C TYR A 119 6.51 7.41 -8.51
N GLY A 120 7.07 8.19 -9.41
CA GLY A 120 6.56 9.51 -9.78
C GLY A 120 7.45 10.16 -10.81
N LEU A 121 6.84 10.87 -11.77
CA LEU A 121 7.54 11.63 -12.81
C LEU A 121 7.89 13.04 -12.32
N SER A 122 8.84 13.66 -13.02
CA SER A 122 9.26 15.05 -12.85
C SER A 122 9.37 15.70 -14.22
N TYR A 123 9.37 17.03 -14.26
CA TYR A 123 9.67 17.81 -15.48
C TYR A 123 11.18 18.01 -15.68
N THR A 124 12.01 17.36 -14.86
CA THR A 124 13.47 17.31 -14.98
C THR A 124 13.96 15.89 -14.72
N GLU A 125 15.24 15.65 -14.91
CA GLU A 125 15.86 14.35 -14.73
C GLU A 125 16.96 14.40 -13.67
N PHE A 126 17.13 13.29 -12.93
CA PHE A 126 18.11 13.19 -11.87
C PHE A 126 19.05 11.98 -12.09
N ALA A 127 20.35 12.21 -11.99
CA ALA A 127 21.37 11.17 -11.98
C ALA A 127 21.87 10.90 -10.56
N TYR A 128 22.18 9.64 -10.27
CA TYR A 128 22.72 9.19 -8.99
C TYR A 128 24.14 8.66 -9.22
N SER A 129 25.06 9.00 -8.33
CA SER A 129 26.46 8.58 -8.44
C SER A 129 27.14 8.52 -7.07
N ALA A 130 28.37 7.99 -7.03
CA ALA A 130 29.28 8.01 -5.89
C ALA A 130 28.64 7.50 -4.58
N LEU A 131 28.01 6.30 -4.64
CA LEU A 131 27.48 5.64 -3.46
C LEU A 131 28.61 5.22 -2.53
N GLU A 132 28.56 5.65 -1.30
CA GLU A 132 29.39 5.21 -0.19
C GLU A 132 28.49 4.60 0.88
N VAL A 133 28.94 3.50 1.47
CA VAL A 133 28.24 2.78 2.52
C VAL A 133 29.19 2.61 3.71
N ASP A 134 28.73 2.99 4.89
CA ASP A 134 29.40 2.74 6.15
C ASP A 134 28.42 2.29 7.24
N GLU A 135 28.87 2.12 8.47
CA GLU A 135 28.05 1.71 9.60
C GLU A 135 27.01 2.77 10.02
N LYS A 136 27.12 4.00 9.55
CA LYS A 136 26.24 5.12 9.93
C LYS A 136 25.13 5.37 8.92
N GLY A 137 25.29 4.88 7.68
CA GLY A 137 24.30 5.12 6.64
C GLY A 137 24.83 4.93 5.23
N VAL A 138 24.08 5.46 4.28
CA VAL A 138 24.49 5.55 2.88
C VAL A 138 24.66 7.02 2.49
N GLN A 139 25.69 7.32 1.70
CA GLN A 139 25.89 8.64 1.11
C GLN A 139 26.01 8.50 -0.40
N LEU A 140 25.45 9.43 -1.14
CA LEU A 140 25.52 9.46 -2.60
C LEU A 140 25.44 10.89 -3.11
N THR A 141 25.79 11.09 -4.38
CA THR A 141 25.58 12.37 -5.07
C THR A 141 24.36 12.27 -5.98
N VAL A 142 23.43 13.24 -5.86
CA VAL A 142 22.32 13.41 -6.78
C VAL A 142 22.54 14.68 -7.59
N THR A 143 22.43 14.57 -8.91
CA THR A 143 22.58 15.68 -9.85
C THR A 143 21.29 15.87 -10.64
N ASN A 144 20.79 17.08 -10.69
CA ASN A 144 19.74 17.45 -11.62
C ASN A 144 20.39 17.65 -13.01
N VAL A 145 20.17 16.71 -13.92
CA VAL A 145 20.77 16.72 -15.27
C VAL A 145 19.86 17.33 -16.33
N GLY A 146 18.66 17.75 -15.94
CA GLY A 146 17.72 18.44 -16.83
C GLY A 146 17.80 19.98 -16.73
N GLU A 147 16.88 20.64 -17.41
CA GLU A 147 16.89 22.11 -17.58
C GLU A 147 15.97 22.85 -16.61
N ARG A 148 15.27 22.14 -15.72
CA ARG A 148 14.31 22.72 -14.76
C ARG A 148 14.72 22.40 -13.33
N ASP A 149 14.44 23.35 -12.44
CA ASP A 149 14.55 23.12 -11.01
C ASP A 149 13.54 22.03 -10.59
N GLY A 150 13.93 21.18 -9.65
CA GLY A 150 13.07 20.11 -9.19
C GLY A 150 13.52 19.48 -7.89
N ALA A 151 12.68 18.61 -7.33
CA ALA A 151 13.03 17.84 -6.16
C ALA A 151 12.93 16.34 -6.43
N GLU A 152 13.96 15.62 -5.97
CA GLU A 152 14.01 14.16 -6.02
C GLU A 152 13.76 13.57 -4.63
N VAL A 153 13.18 12.36 -4.58
CA VAL A 153 13.04 11.57 -3.36
C VAL A 153 13.91 10.34 -3.49
N VAL A 154 15.09 10.42 -2.89
CA VAL A 154 16.05 9.31 -2.82
C VAL A 154 15.54 8.29 -1.81
N GLN A 155 15.38 7.04 -2.21
CA GLN A 155 14.80 5.97 -1.41
C GLN A 155 15.85 4.88 -1.15
N LEU A 156 16.04 4.53 0.13
CA LEU A 156 16.93 3.45 0.55
C LEU A 156 16.10 2.22 0.89
N TYR A 157 16.35 1.15 0.16
CA TYR A 157 15.80 -0.17 0.41
C TYR A 157 16.88 -1.10 0.95
N VAL A 158 16.50 -1.95 1.88
CA VAL A 158 17.40 -2.95 2.47
C VAL A 158 16.83 -4.34 2.23
N GLY A 159 17.67 -5.25 1.74
CA GLY A 159 17.38 -6.66 1.57
C GLY A 159 18.41 -7.53 2.29
N PHE A 160 18.00 -8.76 2.63
CA PHE A 160 18.90 -9.75 3.19
C PHE A 160 18.66 -11.11 2.52
N PRO A 161 19.37 -11.43 1.42
CA PRO A 161 19.14 -12.64 0.62
C PRO A 161 19.36 -13.94 1.39
N ASP A 162 20.31 -13.96 2.33
CA ASP A 162 20.69 -15.14 3.11
C ASP A 162 19.88 -15.29 4.40
N SER A 163 18.75 -14.59 4.53
CA SER A 163 17.90 -14.63 5.70
C SER A 163 17.37 -16.04 6.00
N VAL A 164 17.49 -16.45 7.26
CA VAL A 164 16.86 -17.67 7.77
C VAL A 164 15.45 -17.43 8.28
N VAL A 165 15.03 -16.17 8.37
CA VAL A 165 13.66 -15.74 8.66
C VAL A 165 13.01 -15.31 7.36
N PHE A 166 11.76 -15.70 7.10
CA PHE A 166 11.06 -15.20 5.92
C PHE A 166 10.87 -13.69 6.01
N ARG A 167 11.21 -12.98 4.95
CA ARG A 167 11.05 -11.53 4.83
C ARG A 167 10.90 -11.10 3.38
N PRO A 168 10.38 -9.89 3.11
CA PRO A 168 10.37 -9.31 1.79
C PRO A 168 11.77 -9.21 1.18
N GLN A 169 11.87 -9.29 -0.15
CA GLN A 169 13.16 -9.14 -0.84
C GLN A 169 13.84 -7.82 -0.54
N LYS A 170 13.07 -6.76 -0.36
CA LYS A 170 13.57 -5.44 0.06
C LYS A 170 12.51 -4.65 0.80
N GLU A 171 12.95 -3.84 1.73
CA GLU A 171 12.13 -2.97 2.54
C GLU A 171 12.67 -1.54 2.52
N LEU A 172 11.79 -0.56 2.35
CA LEU A 172 12.16 0.85 2.51
C LEU A 172 12.57 1.10 3.96
N LYS A 173 13.80 1.51 4.16
CA LYS A 173 14.36 1.79 5.49
C LYS A 173 14.73 3.26 5.71
N GLY A 174 14.77 4.03 4.63
CA GLY A 174 15.00 5.47 4.73
C GLY A 174 14.70 6.17 3.41
N PHE A 175 14.50 7.47 3.47
CA PHE A 175 14.39 8.32 2.29
C PHE A 175 14.77 9.75 2.61
N GLN A 176 15.23 10.48 1.57
CA GLN A 176 15.55 11.89 1.69
C GLN A 176 15.03 12.64 0.47
N LYS A 177 14.23 13.67 0.69
CA LYS A 177 13.83 14.58 -0.37
C LYS A 177 14.86 15.71 -0.50
N VAL A 178 15.34 15.93 -1.73
CA VAL A 178 16.34 16.96 -2.02
C VAL A 178 15.87 17.83 -3.17
N PHE A 179 15.90 19.16 -2.98
CA PHE A 179 15.65 20.13 -4.04
C PHE A 179 16.99 20.50 -4.70
N LEU A 180 16.98 20.55 -6.05
CA LEU A 180 18.14 20.81 -6.90
C LEU A 180 17.73 21.78 -8.01
N LYS A 181 18.53 22.86 -8.19
CA LYS A 181 18.44 23.69 -9.38
C LYS A 181 18.89 22.91 -10.61
N ALA A 182 18.53 23.36 -11.79
CA ALA A 182 19.04 22.81 -13.05
C ALA A 182 20.58 22.80 -13.04
N GLY A 183 21.19 21.65 -13.32
CA GLY A 183 22.66 21.43 -13.28
C GLY A 183 23.28 21.31 -11.87
N GLU A 184 22.50 21.45 -10.80
CA GLU A 184 23.03 21.38 -9.42
C GLU A 184 23.23 19.93 -8.99
N SER A 185 24.33 19.69 -8.25
CA SER A 185 24.62 18.43 -7.57
C SER A 185 24.63 18.63 -6.07
N LYS A 186 24.07 17.69 -5.33
CA LYS A 186 24.14 17.66 -3.86
C LYS A 186 24.50 16.28 -3.34
N ARG A 187 25.27 16.28 -2.26
CA ARG A 187 25.49 15.07 -1.48
C ARG A 187 24.29 14.82 -0.58
N VAL A 188 23.78 13.61 -0.63
CA VAL A 188 22.61 13.14 0.14
C VAL A 188 23.10 12.06 1.10
N HIS A 189 22.69 12.15 2.36
CA HIS A 189 22.97 11.17 3.39
C HIS A 189 21.64 10.62 3.94
N ILE A 190 21.50 9.29 3.94
CA ILE A 190 20.38 8.59 4.59
C ILE A 190 20.97 7.77 5.74
N PRO A 191 20.79 8.20 6.99
CA PRO A 191 21.35 7.53 8.15
C PRO A 191 20.64 6.21 8.44
N PHE A 192 21.37 5.27 9.02
CA PHE A 192 20.79 4.08 9.63
C PHE A 192 20.29 4.42 11.05
N ASP A 193 19.24 3.74 11.44
CA ASP A 193 18.68 3.78 12.78
C ASP A 193 18.52 2.35 13.34
N ASP A 194 18.00 2.23 14.56
CA ASP A 194 17.72 0.94 15.21
C ASP A 194 16.70 0.07 14.46
N LYS A 195 15.98 0.63 13.48
CA LYS A 195 14.94 -0.07 12.70
C LYS A 195 15.45 -0.58 11.36
N THR A 196 16.63 -0.18 10.95
CA THR A 196 17.14 -0.42 9.59
C THR A 196 17.28 -1.91 9.28
N PHE A 197 17.85 -2.70 10.21
CA PHE A 197 18.17 -4.11 9.97
C PHE A 197 17.34 -5.09 10.80
N ARG A 198 16.60 -4.62 11.80
CA ARG A 198 15.90 -5.46 12.76
C ARG A 198 14.64 -6.13 12.20
N TYR A 199 14.31 -7.27 12.77
CA TYR A 199 13.03 -7.96 12.65
C TYR A 199 12.48 -8.29 14.05
N TRP A 200 11.16 -8.52 14.14
CA TRP A 200 10.56 -8.95 15.42
C TRP A 200 10.65 -10.46 15.55
N ASN A 201 11.29 -10.94 16.59
CA ASN A 201 11.36 -12.36 16.90
C ASN A 201 10.22 -12.74 17.86
N VAL A 202 9.26 -13.52 17.37
CA VAL A 202 8.06 -13.92 18.14
C VAL A 202 8.38 -14.88 19.30
N LYS A 203 9.48 -15.61 19.24
CA LYS A 203 9.89 -16.53 20.33
C LYS A 203 10.50 -15.80 21.50
N THR A 204 11.36 -14.83 21.22
CA THR A 204 12.04 -14.05 22.26
C THR A 204 11.24 -12.82 22.70
N GLY A 205 10.25 -12.41 21.91
CA GLY A 205 9.47 -11.19 22.13
C GLY A 205 10.32 -9.91 22.03
N GLN A 206 11.35 -9.92 21.18
CA GLN A 206 12.29 -8.81 21.04
C GLN A 206 12.58 -8.47 19.57
N TRP A 207 13.06 -7.25 19.35
CA TRP A 207 13.68 -6.87 18.09
C TRP A 207 15.09 -7.43 17.99
N GLU A 208 15.36 -8.17 16.94
CA GLU A 208 16.65 -8.83 16.71
C GLU A 208 17.16 -8.55 15.30
N ILE A 209 18.46 -8.75 15.09
CA ILE A 209 19.15 -8.58 13.82
C ILE A 209 19.77 -9.91 13.44
N GLU A 210 19.58 -10.38 12.22
CA GLU A 210 20.32 -11.51 11.67
C GLU A 210 21.71 -11.06 11.28
N GLU A 211 22.73 -11.86 11.61
CA GLU A 211 24.11 -11.60 11.21
C GLU A 211 24.31 -11.92 9.73
N GLY A 212 24.99 -11.04 9.00
CA GLY A 212 25.39 -11.29 7.62
C GLY A 212 25.48 -10.05 6.74
N GLU A 213 25.62 -10.31 5.44
CA GLU A 213 25.79 -9.28 4.41
C GLU A 213 24.42 -8.78 3.90
N TYR A 214 24.06 -7.58 4.27
CA TYR A 214 22.85 -6.90 3.81
C TYR A 214 23.07 -6.17 2.49
N LEU A 215 22.11 -6.24 1.61
CA LEU A 215 22.08 -5.51 0.34
C LEU A 215 21.39 -4.16 0.54
N LEU A 216 22.10 -3.08 0.23
CA LEU A 216 21.61 -1.71 0.31
C LEU A 216 21.37 -1.20 -1.10
N MET A 217 20.12 -0.84 -1.39
CA MET A 217 19.65 -0.46 -2.72
C MET A 217 19.10 0.96 -2.67
N VAL A 218 19.67 1.86 -3.46
CA VAL A 218 19.23 3.26 -3.52
C VAL A 218 18.61 3.51 -4.89
N GLY A 219 17.40 4.07 -4.88
CA GLY A 219 16.65 4.31 -6.10
C GLY A 219 15.61 5.41 -6.02
N ALA A 220 14.94 5.66 -7.14
CA ALA A 220 13.84 6.59 -7.26
C ALA A 220 12.48 5.96 -7.00
N SER A 221 12.41 4.62 -6.99
CA SER A 221 11.24 3.81 -6.60
C SER A 221 11.69 2.40 -6.25
N VAL A 222 10.78 1.55 -5.75
CA VAL A 222 11.08 0.15 -5.47
C VAL A 222 11.55 -0.64 -6.72
N SER A 223 11.15 -0.20 -7.91
CA SER A 223 11.51 -0.83 -9.19
C SER A 223 12.60 -0.08 -9.97
N ASP A 224 12.96 1.13 -9.57
CA ASP A 224 14.02 1.94 -10.18
C ASP A 224 15.18 2.07 -9.21
N ILE A 225 15.91 0.96 -9.02
CA ILE A 225 17.15 0.92 -8.23
C ILE A 225 18.30 1.37 -9.11
N ARG A 226 19.00 2.41 -8.70
CA ARG A 226 20.08 3.06 -9.48
C ARG A 226 21.47 2.75 -8.97
N LEU A 227 21.61 2.57 -7.66
CA LEU A 227 22.88 2.24 -7.02
C LEU A 227 22.65 1.14 -5.98
N SER A 228 23.64 0.31 -5.78
CA SER A 228 23.62 -0.72 -4.73
C SER A 228 24.98 -0.90 -4.09
N GLY A 229 24.96 -1.25 -2.82
CA GLY A 229 26.12 -1.57 -2.01
C GLY A 229 25.80 -2.67 -1.03
N LYS A 230 26.79 -3.11 -0.28
CA LYS A 230 26.68 -4.16 0.71
C LYS A 230 27.28 -3.72 2.04
N LEU A 231 26.72 -4.23 3.12
CA LEU A 231 27.21 -4.00 4.47
C LEU A 231 27.10 -5.27 5.28
N TRP A 232 28.19 -5.67 5.91
CA TRP A 232 28.16 -6.71 6.93
C TRP A 232 27.63 -6.13 8.25
N VAL A 233 26.62 -6.78 8.81
CA VAL A 233 25.99 -6.36 10.07
C VAL A 233 26.09 -7.48 11.09
N ALA A 234 26.57 -7.15 12.30
CA ALA A 234 26.61 -8.09 13.42
C ALA A 234 25.20 -8.43 13.90
N GLY A 235 24.96 -9.70 14.15
CA GLY A 235 23.65 -10.21 14.56
C GLY A 235 23.39 -10.16 16.05
N THR A 236 22.11 -10.19 16.41
CA THR A 236 21.64 -10.38 17.79
C THR A 236 20.69 -11.57 17.93
N THR A 237 20.36 -12.23 16.81
CA THR A 237 19.43 -13.38 16.77
C THR A 237 20.01 -14.55 17.57
N LYS A 238 19.26 -15.00 18.56
CA LYS A 238 19.61 -16.13 19.43
C LYS A 238 18.87 -17.41 19.06
N GLU A 239 17.66 -17.28 18.57
CA GLU A 239 16.78 -18.39 18.26
C GLU A 239 15.98 -18.09 16.98
N ILE A 240 15.93 -19.07 16.07
CA ILE A 240 15.16 -18.94 14.84
C ILE A 240 13.67 -19.05 15.17
N PRO A 241 12.82 -18.06 14.83
CA PRO A 241 11.43 -18.03 15.27
C PRO A 241 10.55 -19.09 14.61
N TYR A 242 10.88 -19.52 13.39
CA TYR A 242 10.00 -20.37 12.59
C TYR A 242 10.72 -21.54 11.94
N GLU A 243 10.02 -22.66 11.83
CA GLU A 243 10.46 -23.81 11.05
C GLU A 243 10.07 -23.62 9.58
N LYS A 244 11.04 -23.48 8.70
CA LYS A 244 10.83 -23.26 7.25
C LYS A 244 9.86 -24.25 6.60
N LYS A 245 9.89 -25.52 7.01
CA LYS A 245 9.03 -26.57 6.48
C LYS A 245 7.53 -26.37 6.78
N LYS A 246 7.22 -25.63 7.86
CA LYS A 246 5.84 -25.36 8.29
C LYS A 246 5.25 -24.11 7.65
N LEU A 247 6.09 -23.27 7.01
CA LEU A 247 5.70 -21.99 6.44
C LEU A 247 6.20 -21.85 4.98
N PRO A 248 5.95 -22.83 4.10
CA PRO A 248 6.52 -22.87 2.74
C PRO A 248 6.07 -21.67 1.89
N SER A 249 4.83 -21.19 2.04
CA SER A 249 4.31 -20.03 1.30
C SER A 249 5.03 -18.74 1.70
N TYR A 250 5.25 -18.53 3.00
CA TYR A 250 5.94 -17.34 3.51
C TYR A 250 7.42 -17.33 3.10
N TYR A 251 8.11 -18.45 3.18
CA TYR A 251 9.52 -18.54 2.78
C TYR A 251 9.74 -18.46 1.27
N SER A 252 8.74 -18.83 0.47
CA SER A 252 8.79 -18.67 -0.99
C SER A 252 8.24 -17.33 -1.49
N GLY A 253 7.60 -16.55 -0.62
CA GLY A 253 6.88 -15.34 -0.98
C GLY A 253 5.57 -15.56 -1.75
N ARG A 254 5.14 -16.81 -1.95
CA ARG A 254 3.91 -17.16 -2.67
C ARG A 254 2.69 -17.13 -1.74
N ILE A 255 2.32 -15.95 -1.31
CA ILE A 255 1.33 -15.74 -0.23
C ILE A 255 -0.09 -15.43 -0.73
N SER A 256 -0.36 -15.44 -2.03
CA SER A 256 -1.68 -15.13 -2.58
C SER A 256 -2.79 -16.12 -2.15
N ASN A 257 -2.42 -17.30 -1.68
CA ASN A 257 -3.36 -18.31 -1.23
C ASN A 257 -2.77 -19.16 -0.09
N VAL A 258 -2.56 -18.54 1.07
CA VAL A 258 -2.06 -19.24 2.26
C VAL A 258 -3.18 -20.05 2.91
N GLY A 259 -2.98 -21.36 3.06
CA GLY A 259 -3.93 -22.25 3.73
C GLY A 259 -4.11 -21.92 5.22
N ALA A 260 -5.26 -22.32 5.80
CA ALA A 260 -5.54 -22.06 7.22
C ALA A 260 -4.50 -22.70 8.14
N GLU A 261 -4.13 -23.96 7.87
CA GLU A 261 -3.14 -24.71 8.67
C GLU A 261 -1.78 -24.00 8.73
N GLU A 262 -1.29 -23.48 7.59
CA GLU A 262 -0.04 -22.72 7.55
C GLU A 262 -0.16 -21.38 8.28
N PHE A 263 -1.30 -20.70 8.12
CA PHE A 263 -1.56 -19.45 8.82
C PHE A 263 -1.66 -19.63 10.32
N GLU A 264 -2.25 -20.73 10.82
CA GLU A 264 -2.31 -21.08 12.23
C GLU A 264 -0.93 -21.26 12.87
N VAL A 265 0.04 -21.78 12.10
CA VAL A 265 1.44 -21.86 12.56
C VAL A 265 2.02 -20.45 12.78
N LEU A 266 1.73 -19.50 11.87
CA LEU A 266 2.18 -18.12 12.03
C LEU A 266 1.45 -17.42 13.17
N LEU A 267 0.15 -17.66 13.31
CA LEU A 267 -0.72 -17.05 14.32
C LEU A 267 -0.45 -17.60 15.73
N GLY A 268 0.04 -18.85 15.83
CA GLY A 268 0.31 -19.54 17.09
C GLY A 268 -0.93 -20.14 17.76
N HIS A 269 -2.09 -20.07 17.12
CA HIS A 269 -3.37 -20.67 17.56
C HIS A 269 -4.29 -20.92 16.39
N PRO A 270 -5.35 -21.75 16.53
CA PRO A 270 -6.32 -21.96 15.48
C PRO A 270 -7.00 -20.67 15.02
N VAL A 271 -7.30 -20.59 13.71
CA VAL A 271 -8.09 -19.48 13.15
C VAL A 271 -9.49 -19.51 13.79
N PRO A 272 -9.96 -18.41 14.38
CA PRO A 272 -11.32 -18.34 14.92
C PRO A 272 -12.36 -18.58 13.81
N ASP A 273 -13.46 -19.27 14.15
CA ASP A 273 -14.53 -19.57 13.16
C ASP A 273 -15.28 -18.33 12.65
N GLY A 274 -14.99 -17.15 13.16
CA GLY A 274 -15.54 -15.88 12.74
C GLY A 274 -17.03 -15.70 12.94
N LYS A 275 -17.75 -16.72 13.42
CA LYS A 275 -19.20 -16.69 13.59
C LYS A 275 -19.62 -15.88 14.81
N TRP A 276 -20.72 -15.18 14.64
CA TRP A 276 -21.34 -14.48 15.76
C TRP A 276 -21.99 -15.50 16.74
N LYS A 277 -21.62 -15.43 18.01
CA LYS A 277 -22.13 -16.33 19.07
C LYS A 277 -22.66 -15.58 20.31
N GLY A 278 -22.74 -14.26 20.25
CA GLY A 278 -23.07 -13.43 21.41
C GLY A 278 -24.34 -12.60 21.27
N GLU A 279 -24.53 -11.71 22.23
CA GLU A 279 -25.56 -10.68 22.18
C GLU A 279 -25.00 -9.41 21.54
N LEU A 280 -25.84 -8.68 20.81
CA LEU A 280 -25.47 -7.39 20.23
C LEU A 280 -25.20 -6.40 21.35
N GLY A 281 -24.02 -5.79 21.32
CA GLY A 281 -23.59 -4.74 22.22
C GLY A 281 -23.63 -3.35 21.57
N ILE A 282 -23.42 -2.33 22.35
CA ILE A 282 -23.50 -0.92 21.90
C ILE A 282 -22.45 -0.57 20.84
N ASN A 283 -21.37 -1.33 20.73
CA ASN A 283 -20.32 -1.15 19.74
C ASN A 283 -20.53 -1.93 18.44
N ASP A 284 -21.52 -2.84 18.42
CA ASP A 284 -21.83 -3.60 17.21
C ASP A 284 -22.59 -2.72 16.23
N ALA A 285 -22.42 -2.98 14.93
CA ALA A 285 -23.04 -2.18 13.88
C ALA A 285 -24.44 -2.64 13.55
N ILE A 286 -25.23 -1.76 12.92
CA ILE A 286 -26.61 -2.09 12.49
C ILE A 286 -26.63 -3.26 11.51
N CYS A 287 -25.61 -3.43 10.67
CA CYS A 287 -25.48 -4.59 9.78
C CYS A 287 -25.49 -5.94 10.53
N GLN A 288 -25.14 -5.94 11.82
CA GLN A 288 -25.17 -7.12 12.67
C GLN A 288 -26.55 -7.41 13.30
N MET A 289 -27.56 -6.53 13.08
CA MET A 289 -28.94 -6.78 13.52
C MET A 289 -29.56 -8.05 12.92
N TYR A 290 -28.95 -8.62 11.90
CA TYR A 290 -29.29 -9.96 11.43
C TYR A 290 -29.31 -11.00 12.57
N TYR A 291 -28.40 -10.85 13.53
CA TYR A 291 -28.27 -11.75 14.70
C TYR A 291 -29.12 -11.34 15.90
N ALA A 292 -29.90 -10.27 15.79
CA ALA A 292 -30.71 -9.80 16.91
C ALA A 292 -31.74 -10.86 17.34
N LYS A 293 -31.92 -11.04 18.66
CA LYS A 293 -32.96 -11.90 19.22
C LYS A 293 -34.36 -11.35 18.91
N SER A 294 -34.52 -10.05 18.84
CA SER A 294 -35.76 -9.36 18.53
C SER A 294 -36.19 -9.57 17.08
N ARG A 295 -37.42 -10.06 16.85
CA ARG A 295 -38.01 -10.19 15.53
C ARG A 295 -38.19 -8.82 14.85
N LEU A 296 -38.52 -7.77 15.62
CA LEU A 296 -38.66 -6.40 15.12
C LEU A 296 -37.29 -5.87 14.61
N ALA A 297 -36.24 -6.06 15.35
CA ALA A 297 -34.92 -5.64 14.94
C ALA A 297 -34.49 -6.34 13.64
N ARG A 298 -34.72 -7.65 13.49
CA ARG A 298 -34.46 -8.38 12.24
C ARG A 298 -35.31 -7.88 11.08
N LEU A 299 -36.58 -7.49 11.33
CA LEU A 299 -37.43 -6.90 10.29
C LEU A 299 -36.86 -5.56 9.80
N VAL A 300 -36.43 -4.68 10.73
CA VAL A 300 -35.76 -3.42 10.38
C VAL A 300 -34.50 -3.65 9.55
N TYR A 301 -33.69 -4.63 9.95
CA TYR A 301 -32.51 -5.06 9.17
C TYR A 301 -32.88 -5.47 7.74
N CYS A 302 -33.90 -6.32 7.57
CA CYS A 302 -34.33 -6.78 6.25
C CYS A 302 -34.81 -5.61 5.36
N ILE A 303 -35.57 -4.66 5.92
CA ILE A 303 -36.03 -3.49 5.19
C ILE A 303 -34.85 -2.61 4.75
N LEU A 304 -33.88 -2.39 5.64
CA LEU A 304 -32.69 -1.59 5.36
C LEU A 304 -31.84 -2.23 4.27
N THR A 305 -31.57 -3.53 4.40
CA THR A 305 -30.79 -4.31 3.44
C THR A 305 -31.44 -4.35 2.06
N ASP A 306 -32.79 -4.50 2.00
CA ASP A 306 -33.53 -4.50 0.73
C ASP A 306 -33.42 -3.12 0.02
N LYS A 307 -33.51 -2.03 0.77
CA LYS A 307 -33.34 -0.67 0.22
C LYS A 307 -31.89 -0.46 -0.31
N ILE A 308 -30.88 -0.93 0.42
CA ILE A 308 -29.47 -0.85 -0.01
C ILE A 308 -29.31 -1.63 -1.33
N LYS A 309 -29.70 -2.90 -1.37
CA LYS A 309 -29.63 -3.74 -2.59
C LYS A 309 -30.35 -3.10 -3.78
N LYS A 310 -31.52 -2.51 -3.55
CA LYS A 310 -32.27 -1.80 -4.61
C LYS A 310 -31.54 -0.56 -5.13
N SER A 311 -30.84 0.17 -4.28
CA SER A 311 -30.05 1.33 -4.68
C SER A 311 -28.79 0.90 -5.46
N GLU A 312 -28.14 -0.16 -5.02
CA GLU A 312 -26.98 -0.77 -5.70
C GLU A 312 -27.37 -1.30 -7.08
N GLY A 313 -28.48 -2.03 -7.19
CA GLY A 313 -28.98 -2.55 -8.46
C GLY A 313 -29.35 -1.47 -9.49
N LYS A 314 -29.51 -0.20 -9.07
CA LYS A 314 -29.69 0.96 -9.94
C LYS A 314 -28.38 1.65 -10.33
N GLY A 315 -27.21 1.10 -9.93
CA GLY A 315 -25.91 1.71 -10.15
C GLY A 315 -25.68 3.02 -9.36
N LYS A 316 -26.55 3.35 -8.39
CA LYS A 316 -26.47 4.55 -7.54
C LYS A 316 -26.64 4.15 -6.07
N PRO A 317 -25.60 3.63 -5.42
CA PRO A 317 -25.65 3.26 -4.01
C PRO A 317 -26.06 4.45 -3.14
N ASP A 318 -27.01 4.23 -2.23
CA ASP A 318 -27.40 5.25 -1.26
C ASP A 318 -26.38 5.31 -0.12
N LEU A 319 -25.49 6.29 -0.19
CA LEU A 319 -24.40 6.45 0.77
C LEU A 319 -24.92 6.72 2.20
N ASN A 320 -26.06 7.38 2.36
CA ASN A 320 -26.64 7.61 3.69
C ASN A 320 -27.14 6.30 4.32
N LEU A 321 -27.79 5.46 3.52
CA LEU A 321 -28.20 4.13 3.99
C LEU A 321 -27.00 3.25 4.32
N LEU A 322 -25.95 3.27 3.50
CA LEU A 322 -24.71 2.53 3.77
C LEU A 322 -24.00 3.04 5.03
N PHE A 323 -23.98 4.35 5.24
CA PHE A 323 -23.44 4.95 6.46
C PHE A 323 -24.19 4.47 7.70
N ILE A 324 -25.54 4.54 7.69
CA ILE A 324 -26.38 4.05 8.79
C ILE A 324 -26.16 2.54 9.00
N TYR A 325 -26.13 1.76 7.93
CA TYR A 325 -25.98 0.31 7.98
C TYR A 325 -24.67 -0.13 8.67
N ASN A 326 -23.59 0.62 8.46
CA ASN A 326 -22.29 0.35 9.06
C ASN A 326 -22.04 1.09 10.39
N MET A 327 -23.02 1.90 10.84
CA MET A 327 -22.87 2.68 12.07
C MET A 327 -23.04 1.79 13.31
N PRO A 328 -22.17 1.90 14.33
CA PRO A 328 -22.37 1.22 15.61
C PRO A 328 -23.58 1.81 16.36
N PHE A 329 -24.27 0.98 17.15
CA PHE A 329 -25.46 1.40 17.91
C PHE A 329 -25.21 2.63 18.79
N ARG A 330 -23.99 2.75 19.37
CA ARG A 330 -23.58 3.96 20.13
C ARG A 330 -23.65 5.24 19.30
N GLY A 331 -23.44 5.16 17.99
CA GLY A 331 -23.52 6.30 17.09
C GLY A 331 -24.93 6.80 16.96
N ILE A 332 -25.91 5.89 16.82
CA ILE A 332 -27.33 6.23 16.75
C ILE A 332 -27.81 6.83 18.06
N ALA A 333 -27.44 6.22 19.19
CA ALA A 333 -27.82 6.72 20.51
C ALA A 333 -27.32 8.14 20.82
N LYS A 334 -26.34 8.64 20.06
CA LYS A 334 -25.86 10.03 20.16
C LYS A 334 -26.56 10.99 19.19
N MET A 335 -27.32 10.46 18.22
CA MET A 335 -28.04 11.24 17.22
C MET A 335 -29.50 11.49 17.63
N THR A 336 -30.01 10.76 18.63
CA THR A 336 -31.31 10.95 19.28
C THR A 336 -31.13 11.71 20.57
#